data_2d8dcf800a737c1f53d525f5d730b684
#
_entry.id   2d8dcf800a737c1f53d525f5d730b684
#
_cell.length_a   1.000
_cell.length_b   1.000
_cell.length_c   1.000
_cell.angle_alpha   90.00
_cell.angle_beta   90.00
_cell.angle_gamma   90.00
#
_symmetry.space_group_name_H-M   'P 1'
#
loop_
_entity.id
_entity.type
_entity.pdbx_description
1 polymer ?
#
loop_
_entity_poly.entity_id
_entity_poly.type
_entity_poly.pdbx_seq_one_letter_code
_entity_poly.pdbx_strand_id
1 'polypeptide(L)'
;LYILMMIVPIVFGIVLKILTTPQSEDIAISGAKIFFTINLPIQNLPITESQIHSWLVMIAITGLCLFLTHGLKEKADTKRQHIAEWIVENAQKLVIDNMGDYFSGFAPFIAAILSLSAFSSLLALFGLYAPTSDVNVTAGWAILVFFLITYYKMKCGPVVYAKSFGEPVPFLAPLNIISEFA
;
A
#
# COMPACT_ATOMS: atom_id res chain seq x y z
N LEU A 1 11.15 -3.39 22.71
CA LEU A 1 11.25 -2.21 21.86
C LEU A 1 10.39 -2.36 20.58
N TYR A 2 10.57 -3.42 19.79
CA TYR A 2 9.88 -3.63 18.49
C TYR A 2 8.36 -3.80 18.63
N ILE A 3 7.90 -4.53 19.64
CA ILE A 3 6.45 -4.67 19.95
C ILE A 3 5.86 -3.30 20.31
N LEU A 4 6.63 -2.47 21.02
CA LEU A 4 6.22 -1.12 21.36
C LEU A 4 6.08 -0.26 20.09
N MET A 5 7.01 -0.35 19.12
CA MET A 5 6.93 0.32 17.82
C MET A 5 5.68 -0.08 17.02
N MET A 6 5.17 -1.29 17.21
CA MET A 6 3.96 -1.76 16.54
C MET A 6 2.68 -1.27 17.25
N ILE A 7 2.65 -1.26 18.57
CA ILE A 7 1.46 -0.93 19.36
C ILE A 7 1.28 0.57 19.53
N VAL A 8 2.36 1.32 19.78
CA VAL A 8 2.32 2.77 20.03
C VAL A 8 1.62 3.55 18.92
N PRO A 9 1.86 3.33 17.62
CA PRO A 9 1.15 4.05 16.57
C PRO A 9 -0.36 3.80 16.58
N ILE A 10 -0.79 2.57 16.82
CA ILE A 10 -2.21 2.21 16.86
C ILE A 10 -2.89 2.91 18.05
N VAL A 11 -2.28 2.82 19.23
CA VAL A 11 -2.80 3.49 20.46
C VAL A 11 -2.82 5.01 20.26
N PHE A 12 -1.76 5.58 19.67
CA PHE A 12 -1.70 7.00 19.37
C PHE A 12 -2.81 7.44 18.42
N GLY A 13 -3.08 6.66 17.36
CA GLY A 13 -4.19 6.91 16.43
C GLY A 13 -5.56 6.89 17.11
N ILE A 14 -5.79 5.91 17.99
CA ILE A 14 -7.04 5.82 18.78
C ILE A 14 -7.18 7.01 19.72
N VAL A 15 -6.13 7.38 20.44
CA VAL A 15 -6.12 8.55 21.35
C VAL A 15 -6.36 9.84 20.57
N LEU A 16 -5.71 10.00 19.44
CA LEU A 16 -5.90 11.16 18.56
C LEU A 16 -7.35 11.27 18.08
N LYS A 17 -7.97 10.16 17.71
CA LYS A 17 -9.38 10.12 17.33
C LYS A 17 -10.28 10.55 18.48
N ILE A 18 -10.10 10.00 19.67
CA ILE A 18 -10.92 10.34 20.86
C ILE A 18 -10.80 11.83 21.16
N LEU A 19 -9.62 12.42 21.01
CA LEU A 19 -9.37 13.83 21.29
C LEU A 19 -9.91 14.79 20.23
N THR A 20 -9.99 14.33 18.96
CA THR A 20 -10.33 15.20 17.81
C THR A 20 -11.76 15.00 17.30
N THR A 21 -12.46 13.95 17.71
CA THR A 21 -13.84 13.70 17.27
C THR A 21 -14.83 14.33 18.24
N PRO A 22 -15.64 15.33 17.84
CA PRO A 22 -16.73 15.85 18.66
C PRO A 22 -17.82 14.77 18.84
N GLN A 23 -18.51 14.78 20.01
CA GLN A 23 -19.44 13.73 20.45
C GLN A 23 -20.75 13.59 19.62
N SER A 24 -20.95 14.37 18.58
CA SER A 24 -22.13 14.30 17.72
C SER A 24 -21.74 14.44 16.26
N GLU A 25 -21.49 13.33 15.60
CA GLU A 25 -21.46 13.30 14.13
C GLU A 25 -22.67 12.51 13.64
N ASP A 26 -23.57 13.21 12.95
CA ASP A 26 -24.48 12.58 11.99
C ASP A 26 -23.63 11.83 10.95
N ILE A 27 -24.15 10.70 10.44
CA ILE A 27 -23.50 9.89 9.41
C ILE A 27 -23.42 10.73 8.13
N ALA A 28 -22.47 11.65 8.07
CA ALA A 28 -22.12 12.38 6.87
C ALA A 28 -20.97 11.64 6.18
N ILE A 29 -21.13 11.33 4.91
CA ILE A 29 -20.05 10.84 4.06
C ILE A 29 -19.10 12.02 3.86
N SER A 30 -18.21 12.24 4.81
CA SER A 30 -17.18 13.29 4.75
C SER A 30 -15.85 12.65 4.33
N GLY A 31 -15.11 13.35 3.46
CA GLY A 31 -13.73 12.97 3.14
C GLY A 31 -12.81 13.08 4.38
N ALA A 32 -11.54 12.72 4.20
CA ALA A 32 -10.54 12.79 5.27
C ALA A 32 -10.48 14.20 5.87
N LYS A 33 -10.55 14.30 7.21
CA LYS A 33 -10.46 15.58 7.92
C LYS A 33 -9.08 16.22 7.72
N ILE A 34 -9.05 17.54 7.56
CA ILE A 34 -7.80 18.31 7.51
C ILE A 34 -7.43 18.69 8.94
N PHE A 35 -6.29 18.18 9.44
CA PHE A 35 -5.82 18.53 10.79
C PHE A 35 -5.12 19.90 10.81
N PHE A 36 -4.25 20.14 9.85
CA PHE A 36 -3.57 21.43 9.70
C PHE A 36 -3.09 21.65 8.28
N THR A 37 -2.86 22.90 7.91
CA THR A 37 -2.33 23.30 6.61
C THR A 37 -0.95 23.90 6.78
N ILE A 38 0.02 23.42 5.99
CA ILE A 38 1.34 24.02 5.91
C ILE A 38 1.30 25.05 4.79
N ASN A 39 1.49 26.33 5.16
CA ASN A 39 1.53 27.42 4.19
C ASN A 39 2.91 27.44 3.50
N LEU A 40 2.97 26.94 2.28
CA LEU A 40 4.15 27.02 1.42
C LEU A 40 3.99 28.20 0.45
N PRO A 41 5.11 28.81 -0.01
CA PRO A 41 5.06 30.00 -0.87
C PRO A 41 4.38 29.78 -2.23
N ILE A 42 4.22 28.53 -2.67
CA ILE A 42 3.62 28.16 -3.96
C ILE A 42 2.19 27.65 -3.78
N GLN A 43 1.94 26.82 -2.74
CA GLN A 43 0.64 26.21 -2.50
C GLN A 43 0.51 25.80 -1.04
N ASN A 44 -0.68 25.97 -0.46
CA ASN A 44 -0.99 25.46 0.87
C ASN A 44 -1.12 23.93 0.81
N LEU A 45 -0.36 23.23 1.66
CA LEU A 45 -0.39 21.78 1.77
C LEU A 45 -1.27 21.38 2.96
N PRO A 46 -2.50 20.86 2.73
CA PRO A 46 -3.33 20.33 3.79
C PRO A 46 -2.81 18.97 4.23
N ILE A 47 -2.52 18.81 5.52
CA ILE A 47 -2.23 17.50 6.12
C ILE A 47 -3.55 16.89 6.58
N THR A 48 -3.92 15.80 5.93
CA THR A 48 -5.18 15.11 6.16
C THR A 48 -5.01 13.97 7.16
N GLU A 49 -6.13 13.55 7.74
CA GLU A 49 -6.19 12.38 8.62
C GLU A 49 -5.64 11.12 7.94
N SER A 50 -5.95 10.91 6.66
CA SER A 50 -5.44 9.78 5.86
C SER A 50 -3.91 9.79 5.76
N GLN A 51 -3.30 10.97 5.63
CA GLN A 51 -1.84 11.11 5.56
C GLN A 51 -1.17 10.70 6.87
N ILE A 52 -1.71 11.15 8.00
CA ILE A 52 -1.19 10.79 9.33
C ILE A 52 -1.34 9.29 9.57
N HIS A 53 -2.50 8.72 9.26
CA HIS A 53 -2.72 7.29 9.41
C HIS A 53 -1.83 6.47 8.46
N SER A 54 -1.53 6.95 7.25
CA SER A 54 -0.56 6.32 6.36
C SER A 54 0.83 6.24 7.00
N TRP A 55 1.30 7.32 7.63
CA TRP A 55 2.57 7.31 8.35
C TRP A 55 2.56 6.34 9.55
N LEU A 56 1.47 6.31 10.31
CA LEU A 56 1.31 5.37 11.42
C LEU A 56 1.38 3.91 10.95
N VAL A 57 0.69 3.59 9.85
CA VAL A 57 0.74 2.25 9.23
C VAL A 57 2.16 1.91 8.79
N MET A 58 2.87 2.81 8.12
CA MET A 58 4.24 2.57 7.69
C MET A 58 5.18 2.31 8.89
N ILE A 59 5.05 3.07 9.97
CA ILE A 59 5.83 2.86 11.20
C ILE A 59 5.48 1.50 11.83
N ALA A 60 4.20 1.12 11.88
CA ALA A 60 3.75 -0.15 12.44
C ALA A 60 4.29 -1.34 11.62
N ILE A 61 4.22 -1.28 10.29
CA ILE A 61 4.77 -2.31 9.39
C ILE A 61 6.29 -2.40 9.55
N THR A 62 6.99 -1.27 9.58
CA THR A 62 8.44 -1.24 9.79
C THR A 62 8.81 -1.88 11.13
N GLY A 63 8.08 -1.55 12.20
CA GLY A 63 8.26 -2.16 13.51
C GLY A 63 8.04 -3.67 13.50
N LEU A 64 7.01 -4.14 12.78
CA LEU A 64 6.73 -5.57 12.61
C LEU A 64 7.86 -6.26 11.84
N CYS A 65 8.32 -5.67 10.73
CA CYS A 65 9.43 -6.22 9.95
C CYS A 65 10.70 -6.31 10.80
N LEU A 66 11.06 -5.26 11.53
CA LEU A 66 12.22 -5.27 12.42
C LEU A 66 12.07 -6.32 13.54
N PHE A 67 10.88 -6.50 14.08
CA PHE A 67 10.59 -7.54 15.08
C PHE A 67 10.79 -8.94 14.49
N LEU A 68 10.27 -9.21 13.30
CA LEU A 68 10.37 -10.51 12.65
C LEU A 68 11.80 -10.83 12.21
N THR A 69 12.55 -9.84 11.72
CA THR A 69 13.90 -10.01 11.20
C THR A 69 15.00 -9.92 12.26
N HIS A 70 14.66 -9.52 13.51
CA HIS A 70 15.66 -9.39 14.55
C HIS A 70 16.27 -10.75 14.96
N GLY A 71 17.59 -10.92 14.79
CA GLY A 71 18.32 -12.10 15.19
C GLY A 71 18.06 -13.33 14.31
N LEU A 72 17.87 -13.13 13.00
CA LEU A 72 17.80 -14.23 12.02
C LEU A 72 19.08 -15.08 12.05
N LYS A 73 18.90 -16.40 11.96
CA LYS A 73 19.99 -17.39 11.89
C LYS A 73 19.83 -18.19 10.59
N GLU A 74 20.94 -18.78 10.09
CA GLU A 74 20.91 -19.61 8.89
C GLU A 74 19.96 -20.81 8.98
N LYS A 75 19.77 -21.36 10.19
CA LYS A 75 18.75 -22.38 10.46
C LYS A 75 17.62 -21.74 11.28
N ALA A 76 16.39 -21.88 10.78
CA ALA A 76 15.21 -21.38 11.46
C ALA A 76 14.99 -22.13 12.78
N ASP A 77 15.28 -21.46 13.89
CA ASP A 77 15.20 -22.05 15.24
C ASP A 77 13.98 -21.52 16.01
N THR A 78 13.36 -20.44 15.51
CA THR A 78 12.29 -19.78 16.23
C THR A 78 11.01 -19.69 15.39
N LYS A 79 9.84 -19.87 16.04
CA LYS A 79 8.53 -19.70 15.38
C LYS A 79 8.41 -18.36 14.64
N ARG A 80 9.03 -17.33 15.19
CA ARG A 80 9.07 -15.99 14.60
C ARG A 80 9.78 -15.98 13.24
N GLN A 81 10.91 -16.66 13.14
CA GLN A 81 11.69 -16.78 11.89
C GLN A 81 10.89 -17.59 10.84
N HIS A 82 10.25 -18.68 11.23
CA HIS A 82 9.38 -19.45 10.33
C HIS A 82 8.24 -18.59 9.77
N ILE A 83 7.63 -17.72 10.57
CA ILE A 83 6.59 -16.80 10.10
C ILE A 83 7.19 -15.81 9.09
N ALA A 84 8.37 -15.25 9.35
CA ALA A 84 9.02 -14.33 8.43
C ALA A 84 9.35 -14.99 7.10
N GLU A 85 9.93 -16.19 7.12
CA GLU A 85 10.25 -16.99 5.94
C GLU A 85 8.98 -17.33 5.15
N TRP A 86 7.91 -17.79 5.83
CA TRP A 86 6.63 -18.10 5.20
C TRP A 86 6.02 -16.88 4.50
N ILE A 87 6.08 -15.67 5.09
CA ILE A 87 5.58 -14.45 4.46
C ILE A 87 6.38 -14.15 3.18
N VAL A 88 7.71 -14.24 3.24
CA VAL A 88 8.58 -13.97 2.09
C VAL A 88 8.37 -14.99 0.98
N GLU A 89 8.32 -16.28 1.31
CA GLU A 89 8.08 -17.36 0.35
C GLU A 89 6.73 -17.20 -0.35
N ASN A 90 5.66 -16.90 0.40
CA ASN A 90 4.34 -16.69 -0.20
C ASN A 90 4.31 -15.44 -1.10
N ALA A 91 4.99 -14.35 -0.70
CA ALA A 91 5.10 -13.16 -1.53
C ALA A 91 5.87 -13.45 -2.83
N GLN A 92 6.99 -14.17 -2.75
CA GLN A 92 7.75 -14.58 -3.92
C GLN A 92 6.95 -15.51 -4.83
N LYS A 93 6.30 -16.52 -4.26
CA LYS A 93 5.44 -17.44 -4.99
C LYS A 93 4.31 -16.72 -5.72
N LEU A 94 3.63 -15.79 -5.03
CA LEU A 94 2.57 -14.98 -5.64
C LEU A 94 3.08 -14.20 -6.86
N VAL A 95 4.27 -13.63 -6.79
CA VAL A 95 4.86 -12.90 -7.92
C VAL A 95 5.26 -13.86 -9.05
N ILE A 96 5.93 -14.97 -8.72
CA ILE A 96 6.38 -15.95 -9.72
C ILE A 96 5.18 -16.58 -10.45
N ASP A 97 4.14 -16.97 -9.72
CA ASP A 97 2.95 -17.63 -10.29
C ASP A 97 2.14 -16.68 -11.20
N ASN A 98 2.18 -15.36 -10.95
CA ASN A 98 1.41 -14.37 -11.72
C ASN A 98 2.23 -13.62 -12.77
N MET A 99 3.52 -13.38 -12.53
CA MET A 99 4.37 -12.52 -13.35
C MET A 99 5.57 -13.26 -13.95
N GLY A 100 5.84 -14.49 -13.51
CA GLY A 100 7.00 -15.29 -13.92
C GLY A 100 8.28 -14.97 -13.15
N ASP A 101 9.27 -15.87 -13.27
CA ASP A 101 10.55 -15.80 -12.54
C ASP A 101 11.34 -14.51 -12.78
N TYR A 102 11.22 -13.93 -13.98
CA TYR A 102 11.92 -12.68 -14.33
C TYR A 102 11.56 -11.53 -13.40
N PHE A 103 10.35 -11.53 -12.86
CA PHE A 103 9.83 -10.48 -11.98
C PHE A 103 9.92 -10.82 -10.49
N SER A 104 10.61 -11.89 -10.11
CA SER A 104 10.77 -12.30 -8.70
C SER A 104 11.31 -11.19 -7.79
N GLY A 105 12.15 -10.29 -8.33
CA GLY A 105 12.65 -9.10 -7.62
C GLY A 105 11.58 -8.08 -7.20
N PHE A 106 10.35 -8.17 -7.72
CA PHE A 106 9.22 -7.33 -7.31
C PHE A 106 8.47 -7.86 -6.09
N ALA A 107 8.80 -9.05 -5.59
CA ALA A 107 8.14 -9.62 -4.43
C ALA A 107 8.12 -8.68 -3.20
N PRO A 108 9.20 -7.97 -2.82
CA PRO A 108 9.15 -7.02 -1.71
C PRO A 108 8.20 -5.84 -1.96
N PHE A 109 8.13 -5.35 -3.20
CA PHE A 109 7.24 -4.25 -3.58
C PHE A 109 5.77 -4.67 -3.48
N ILE A 110 5.41 -5.83 -4.02
CA ILE A 110 4.04 -6.37 -3.93
C ILE A 110 3.68 -6.67 -2.47
N ALA A 111 4.59 -7.27 -1.71
CA ALA A 111 4.39 -7.51 -0.28
C ALA A 111 4.16 -6.22 0.51
N ALA A 112 4.87 -5.13 0.16
CA ALA A 112 4.68 -3.82 0.79
C ALA A 112 3.28 -3.26 0.52
N ILE A 113 2.81 -3.27 -0.74
CA ILE A 113 1.45 -2.80 -1.09
C ILE A 113 0.38 -3.64 -0.40
N LEU A 114 0.50 -4.97 -0.40
CA LEU A 114 -0.43 -5.86 0.28
C LEU A 114 -0.46 -5.60 1.79
N SER A 115 0.71 -5.42 2.41
CA SER A 115 0.82 -5.11 3.83
C SER A 115 0.17 -3.77 4.15
N LEU A 116 0.46 -2.72 3.38
CA LEU A 116 -0.15 -1.40 3.56
C LEU A 116 -1.67 -1.47 3.43
N SER A 117 -2.19 -2.20 2.44
CA SER A 117 -3.63 -2.39 2.25
C SER A 117 -4.26 -3.15 3.42
N ALA A 118 -3.64 -4.26 3.87
CA ALA A 118 -4.12 -5.05 4.99
C ALA A 118 -4.15 -4.25 6.30
N PHE A 119 -3.06 -3.56 6.62
CA PHE A 119 -3.00 -2.72 7.83
C PHE A 119 -3.96 -1.53 7.78
N SER A 120 -4.15 -0.92 6.60
CA SER A 120 -5.16 0.12 6.40
C SER A 120 -6.58 -0.40 6.70
N SER A 121 -6.90 -1.61 6.23
CA SER A 121 -8.18 -2.25 6.51
C SER A 121 -8.35 -2.59 8.00
N LEU A 122 -7.26 -3.01 8.67
CA LEU A 122 -7.27 -3.23 10.12
C LEU A 122 -7.55 -1.95 10.90
N LEU A 123 -7.01 -0.79 10.47
CA LEU A 123 -7.32 0.50 11.11
C LEU A 123 -8.82 0.81 11.08
N ALA A 124 -9.51 0.46 10.00
CA ALA A 124 -10.96 0.64 9.88
C ALA A 124 -11.72 -0.13 10.98
N LEU A 125 -11.24 -1.31 11.39
CA LEU A 125 -11.85 -2.08 12.48
C LEU A 125 -11.76 -1.36 13.84
N PHE A 126 -10.73 -0.54 14.03
CA PHE A 126 -10.61 0.33 15.21
C PHE A 126 -11.37 1.66 15.05
N GLY A 127 -12.15 1.79 13.97
CA GLY A 127 -12.90 2.99 13.66
C GLY A 127 -12.03 4.18 13.24
N LEU A 128 -10.76 3.96 12.88
CA LEU A 128 -9.86 4.97 12.33
C LEU A 128 -10.08 5.11 10.84
N TYR A 129 -9.83 6.30 10.29
CA TYR A 129 -9.95 6.53 8.86
C TYR A 129 -8.88 5.72 8.11
N ALA A 130 -9.31 4.77 7.27
CA ALA A 130 -8.39 3.93 6.51
C ALA A 130 -7.72 4.75 5.39
N PRO A 131 -6.39 4.79 5.30
CA PRO A 131 -5.68 5.46 4.21
C PRO A 131 -6.13 5.04 2.81
N THR A 132 -6.48 3.77 2.64
CA THR A 132 -6.99 3.23 1.37
C THR A 132 -8.38 3.73 0.97
N SER A 133 -9.12 4.38 1.88
CA SER A 133 -10.38 5.06 1.56
C SER A 133 -10.17 6.45 0.95
N ASP A 134 -8.94 6.96 0.98
CA ASP A 134 -8.59 8.23 0.36
C ASP A 134 -8.12 8.01 -1.08
N VAL A 135 -8.85 8.63 -2.01
CA VAL A 135 -8.55 8.53 -3.46
C VAL A 135 -7.15 9.06 -3.77
N ASN A 136 -6.65 10.07 -3.06
CA ASN A 136 -5.31 10.60 -3.29
C ASN A 136 -4.22 9.56 -3.00
N VAL A 137 -4.40 8.77 -1.94
CA VAL A 137 -3.46 7.68 -1.57
C VAL A 137 -3.53 6.55 -2.58
N THR A 138 -4.73 6.08 -2.89
CA THR A 138 -4.94 4.95 -3.82
C THR A 138 -4.58 5.33 -5.25
N ALA A 139 -4.91 6.54 -5.70
CA ALA A 139 -4.50 7.05 -7.01
C ALA A 139 -2.98 7.20 -7.11
N GLY A 140 -2.30 7.64 -6.05
CA GLY A 140 -0.83 7.69 -6.01
C GLY A 140 -0.20 6.32 -6.24
N TRP A 141 -0.71 5.28 -5.58
CA TRP A 141 -0.25 3.91 -5.80
C TRP A 141 -0.57 3.40 -7.21
N ALA A 142 -1.79 3.65 -7.69
CA ALA A 142 -2.21 3.25 -9.02
C ALA A 142 -1.35 3.88 -10.11
N ILE A 143 -1.06 5.17 -10.03
CA ILE A 143 -0.19 5.90 -10.96
C ILE A 143 1.23 5.29 -10.95
N LEU A 144 1.79 5.03 -9.77
CA LEU A 144 3.12 4.43 -9.66
C LEU A 144 3.16 3.05 -10.33
N VAL A 145 2.18 2.18 -10.04
CA VAL A 145 2.09 0.84 -10.64
C VAL A 145 1.88 0.94 -12.15
N PHE A 146 1.03 1.84 -12.62
CA PHE A 146 0.79 2.08 -14.04
C PHE A 146 2.08 2.47 -14.78
N PHE A 147 2.86 3.42 -14.25
CA PHE A 147 4.14 3.79 -14.84
C PHE A 147 5.12 2.61 -14.87
N LEU A 148 5.12 1.79 -13.84
CA LEU A 148 5.98 0.64 -13.72
C LEU A 148 5.62 -0.42 -14.77
N ILE A 149 4.34 -0.74 -14.91
CA ILE A 149 3.83 -1.66 -15.94
C ILE A 149 4.15 -1.15 -17.34
N THR A 150 3.84 0.11 -17.62
CA THR A 150 4.09 0.74 -18.92
C THR A 150 5.58 0.72 -19.27
N TYR A 151 6.46 1.04 -18.30
CA TYR A 151 7.90 0.99 -18.50
C TYR A 151 8.38 -0.41 -18.92
N TYR A 152 7.95 -1.47 -18.23
CA TYR A 152 8.35 -2.83 -18.58
C TYR A 152 7.75 -3.32 -19.90
N LYS A 153 6.51 -2.96 -20.19
CA LYS A 153 5.88 -3.25 -21.50
C LYS A 153 6.63 -2.56 -22.65
N MET A 154 7.01 -1.30 -22.48
CA MET A 154 7.81 -0.57 -23.47
C MET A 154 9.21 -1.16 -23.63
N LYS A 155 9.81 -1.68 -22.56
CA LYS A 155 11.13 -2.35 -22.63
C LYS A 155 11.10 -3.65 -23.44
N CYS A 156 9.96 -4.36 -23.47
CA CYS A 156 9.76 -5.53 -24.34
C CYS A 156 9.64 -5.19 -25.82
N GLY A 157 9.49 -3.90 -26.15
CA GLY A 157 9.39 -3.38 -27.53
C GLY A 157 8.12 -2.55 -27.73
N PRO A 158 8.24 -1.26 -28.07
CA PRO A 158 7.10 -0.35 -28.19
C PRO A 158 6.10 -0.79 -29.29
N VAL A 159 6.60 -1.42 -30.35
CA VAL A 159 5.75 -1.95 -31.44
C VAL A 159 4.94 -3.17 -30.99
N VAL A 160 5.56 -4.04 -30.18
CA VAL A 160 4.89 -5.22 -29.60
C VAL A 160 3.80 -4.76 -28.63
N TYR A 161 4.11 -3.78 -27.81
CA TYR A 161 3.13 -3.19 -26.88
C TYR A 161 1.94 -2.56 -27.61
N ALA A 162 2.20 -1.77 -28.68
CA ALA A 162 1.13 -1.20 -29.47
C ALA A 162 0.24 -2.26 -30.16
N LYS A 163 0.85 -3.36 -30.64
CA LYS A 163 0.09 -4.48 -31.24
C LYS A 163 -0.76 -5.23 -30.22
N SER A 164 -0.33 -5.31 -28.97
CA SER A 164 -1.09 -6.03 -27.91
C SER A 164 -2.47 -5.43 -27.65
N PHE A 165 -2.68 -4.15 -27.95
CA PHE A 165 -4.02 -3.55 -27.88
C PHE A 165 -5.00 -4.10 -28.92
N GLY A 166 -4.49 -4.58 -30.07
CA GLY A 166 -5.29 -5.18 -31.13
C GLY A 166 -5.53 -6.68 -30.99
N GLU A 167 -4.93 -7.33 -30.01
CA GLU A 167 -5.08 -8.76 -29.79
C GLU A 167 -6.20 -9.08 -28.78
N PRO A 168 -6.97 -10.17 -28.93
CA PRO A 168 -6.96 -11.14 -30.06
C PRO A 168 -7.70 -10.65 -31.32
N VAL A 169 -8.48 -9.58 -31.24
CA VAL A 169 -9.27 -9.03 -32.35
C VAL A 169 -9.12 -7.51 -32.38
N PRO A 170 -8.77 -6.88 -33.51
CA PRO A 170 -8.56 -5.44 -33.63
C PRO A 170 -9.79 -4.59 -33.23
N PHE A 171 -10.98 -5.15 -33.33
CA PHE A 171 -12.24 -4.50 -32.92
C PHE A 171 -12.30 -4.25 -31.41
N LEU A 172 -11.57 -5.02 -30.60
CA LEU A 172 -11.51 -4.89 -29.15
C LEU A 172 -10.44 -3.87 -28.69
N ALA A 173 -9.69 -3.27 -29.60
CA ALA A 173 -8.64 -2.30 -29.27
C ALA A 173 -9.12 -1.16 -28.36
N PRO A 174 -10.29 -0.51 -28.58
CA PRO A 174 -10.76 0.52 -27.66
C PRO A 174 -11.02 0.00 -26.24
N LEU A 175 -11.55 -1.22 -26.12
CA LEU A 175 -11.80 -1.87 -24.83
C LEU A 175 -10.51 -2.22 -24.11
N ASN A 176 -9.53 -2.73 -24.85
CA ASN A 176 -8.21 -3.06 -24.30
C ASN A 176 -7.46 -1.81 -23.82
N ILE A 177 -7.60 -0.68 -24.51
CA ILE A 177 -7.04 0.61 -24.08
C ILE A 177 -7.70 1.05 -22.76
N ILE A 178 -9.04 1.00 -22.69
CA ILE A 178 -9.76 1.36 -21.45
C ILE A 178 -9.34 0.44 -20.30
N SER A 179 -9.21 -0.86 -20.55
CA SER A 179 -8.78 -1.85 -19.55
C SER A 179 -7.35 -1.62 -19.05
N GLU A 180 -6.48 -1.02 -19.87
CA GLU A 180 -5.10 -0.68 -19.44
C GLU A 180 -5.07 0.48 -18.44
N PHE A 181 -6.06 1.38 -18.50
CA PHE A 181 -6.17 2.53 -17.60
C PHE A 181 -7.09 2.27 -16.39
N ALA A 182 -7.89 1.20 -16.41
CA ALA A 182 -8.80 0.83 -15.33
C ALA A 182 -8.11 0.02 -14.23
#